data_e31e052fdd8dbf17c8f09288c945c0d6
#
_entry.id   e31e052fdd8dbf17c8f09288c945c0d6
#
_cell.length_a   1.000
_cell.length_b   1.000
_cell.length_c   1.000
_cell.angle_alpha   90.00
_cell.angle_beta   90.00
_cell.angle_gamma   90.00
#
_symmetry.space_group_name_H-M   'P 1'
#
loop_
_entity.id
_entity.type
_entity.pdbx_description
1 polymer ?
#
loop_
_entity_poly.entity_id
_entity_poly.type
_entity_poly.pdbx_seq_one_letter_code
_entity_poly.pdbx_strand_id
1 'polypeptide(L)'
;VNYVQKQADGSFEFDWQGYEEIIRKTTRFLDNIIDVNNYPVPEINVASKESRRIGLGVMGVADLLYKLKIPYNSKEGYELQSKLSEALTYYSMEESVALASSRGEFPLCSKTEYPEGKIPVSGYYEKSKDKHSFEWGPLIEKIKTHGIRNVLTTTVAPTGTLSMIADCSNGMEPAFALVFEKRVTVGRFFYTNKILEAALKENGLYTEELLAKIADNYGSVKGIDEIPQWMQDVFVTAMDIHWADHLMAQSVWQDWIGNAIAKTINMPYDVTVDDVKSSYLLAHELGLKGMTVYRDGSRHKQVLHMTSENAQKTFEVTPSEYMLSYIHENVTNQYIKTQVGASLAIKIHDEEIQIAPQKQEEVSEDRLCPTCKNNLVFVEGCSICIECGYSGCTSG
;
A
#
# COMPACT_ATOMS: atom_id res chain seq x y z
N VAL A 1 -11.36 -0.99 11.93
CA VAL A 1 -11.63 -1.99 12.98
C VAL A 1 -12.79 -1.59 13.87
N ASN A 2 -12.83 -0.33 14.33
CA ASN A 2 -13.89 0.14 15.24
C ASN A 2 -15.28 0.24 14.59
N TYR A 3 -15.36 0.20 13.28
CA TYR A 3 -16.59 0.24 12.48
C TYR A 3 -17.00 -1.14 11.99
N VAL A 4 -16.78 -2.19 12.78
CA VAL A 4 -17.22 -3.55 12.49
C VAL A 4 -18.18 -3.98 13.59
N GLN A 5 -19.40 -4.33 13.19
CA GLN A 5 -20.46 -4.80 14.08
C GLN A 5 -20.59 -6.31 13.96
N LYS A 6 -20.71 -6.99 15.10
CA LYS A 6 -21.00 -8.42 15.13
C LYS A 6 -22.52 -8.61 15.03
N GLN A 7 -22.96 -9.37 14.05
CA GLN A 7 -24.36 -9.70 13.82
C GLN A 7 -24.84 -10.82 14.75
N ALA A 8 -26.14 -11.03 14.81
CA ALA A 8 -26.77 -12.05 15.66
C ALA A 8 -26.37 -13.49 15.26
N ASP A 9 -26.05 -13.71 14.00
CA ASP A 9 -25.57 -15.00 13.47
C ASP A 9 -24.06 -15.24 13.68
N GLY A 10 -23.36 -14.25 14.29
CA GLY A 10 -21.93 -14.30 14.55
C GLY A 10 -21.06 -13.76 13.43
N SER A 11 -21.62 -13.40 12.27
CA SER A 11 -20.90 -12.71 11.19
C SER A 11 -20.51 -11.28 11.58
N PHE A 12 -19.66 -10.67 10.77
CA PHE A 12 -19.24 -9.28 10.96
C PHE A 12 -19.62 -8.46 9.74
N GLU A 13 -20.14 -7.25 9.97
CA GLU A 13 -20.45 -6.28 8.93
C GLU A 13 -19.77 -4.94 9.22
N PHE A 14 -19.48 -4.19 8.14
CA PHE A 14 -18.92 -2.85 8.27
C PHE A 14 -20.02 -1.82 8.54
N ASP A 15 -19.81 -0.98 9.55
CA ASP A 15 -20.71 0.12 9.93
C ASP A 15 -20.49 1.34 9.03
N TRP A 16 -21.17 1.34 7.88
CA TRP A 16 -21.09 2.44 6.91
C TRP A 16 -21.59 3.76 7.48
N GLN A 17 -22.65 3.74 8.32
CA GLN A 17 -23.20 4.96 8.93
C GLN A 17 -22.23 5.57 9.92
N GLY A 18 -21.65 4.78 10.83
CA GLY A 18 -20.63 5.26 11.75
C GLY A 18 -19.39 5.78 11.04
N TYR A 19 -19.00 5.15 9.90
CA TYR A 19 -17.90 5.60 9.09
C TYR A 19 -18.19 6.97 8.43
N GLU A 20 -19.38 7.17 7.85
CA GLU A 20 -19.83 8.46 7.33
C GLU A 20 -19.77 9.56 8.40
N GLU A 21 -20.37 9.30 9.57
CA GLU A 21 -20.42 10.29 10.65
C GLU A 21 -19.04 10.76 11.11
N ILE A 22 -18.07 9.82 11.24
CA ILE A 22 -16.72 10.19 11.68
C ILE A 22 -15.98 10.95 10.59
N ILE A 23 -16.14 10.59 9.31
CA ILE A 23 -15.54 11.31 8.19
C ILE A 23 -15.97 12.78 8.21
N ARG A 24 -17.28 13.05 8.33
CA ARG A 24 -17.82 14.41 8.40
C ARG A 24 -17.27 15.20 9.58
N LYS A 25 -17.30 14.62 10.78
CA LYS A 25 -16.78 15.24 12.00
C LYS A 25 -15.29 15.57 11.89
N THR A 26 -14.51 14.63 11.35
CA THR A 26 -13.06 14.80 11.23
C THR A 26 -12.69 15.78 10.12
N THR A 27 -13.43 15.83 9.01
CA THR A 27 -13.24 16.84 7.96
C THR A 27 -13.42 18.23 8.52
N ARG A 28 -14.49 18.48 9.28
CA ARG A 28 -14.73 19.75 9.99
C ARG A 28 -13.63 20.06 11.01
N PHE A 29 -13.18 19.07 11.75
CA PHE A 29 -12.07 19.23 12.71
C PHE A 29 -10.79 19.67 11.99
N LEU A 30 -10.42 19.01 10.89
CA LEU A 30 -9.22 19.35 10.12
C LEU A 30 -9.32 20.75 9.48
N ASP A 31 -10.49 21.16 8.99
CA ASP A 31 -10.70 22.54 8.51
C ASP A 31 -10.51 23.56 9.63
N ASN A 32 -11.02 23.29 10.84
CA ASN A 32 -10.82 24.17 12.00
C ASN A 32 -9.34 24.28 12.41
N ILE A 33 -8.54 23.19 12.28
CA ILE A 33 -7.10 23.19 12.58
C ILE A 33 -6.36 24.22 11.73
N ILE A 34 -6.74 24.41 10.44
CA ILE A 34 -6.10 25.42 9.57
C ILE A 34 -6.23 26.83 10.18
N ASP A 35 -7.35 27.13 10.82
CA ASP A 35 -7.60 28.46 11.37
C ASP A 35 -6.91 28.69 12.72
N VAL A 36 -6.82 27.66 13.56
CA VAL A 36 -6.24 27.78 14.92
C VAL A 36 -4.74 27.46 14.95
N ASN A 37 -4.16 26.92 13.88
CA ASN A 37 -2.76 26.55 13.82
C ASN A 37 -1.86 27.79 13.84
N ASN A 38 -0.77 27.72 14.60
CA ASN A 38 0.27 28.74 14.65
C ASN A 38 1.38 28.40 13.68
N TYR A 39 1.36 29.03 12.51
CA TYR A 39 2.34 28.76 11.44
C TYR A 39 3.67 29.45 11.74
N PRO A 40 4.80 28.74 11.65
CA PRO A 40 6.13 29.28 11.99
C PRO A 40 6.64 30.35 11.00
N VAL A 41 6.13 30.35 9.77
CA VAL A 41 6.55 31.24 8.67
C VAL A 41 5.31 31.84 8.02
N PRO A 42 5.32 33.16 7.72
CA PRO A 42 4.18 33.86 7.10
C PRO A 42 3.73 33.25 5.76
N GLU A 43 4.66 32.82 4.93
CA GLU A 43 4.39 32.20 3.62
C GLU A 43 3.62 30.89 3.76
N ILE A 44 3.92 30.08 4.77
CA ILE A 44 3.19 28.85 5.07
C ILE A 44 1.76 29.19 5.53
N ASN A 45 1.59 30.23 6.36
CA ASN A 45 0.28 30.68 6.78
C ASN A 45 -0.59 31.11 5.59
N VAL A 46 -0.03 31.90 4.67
CA VAL A 46 -0.74 32.34 3.47
C VAL A 46 -1.13 31.13 2.61
N ALA A 47 -0.18 30.27 2.21
CA ALA A 47 -0.42 29.13 1.37
C ALA A 47 -1.45 28.14 1.96
N SER A 48 -1.36 27.90 3.29
CA SER A 48 -2.29 27.02 4.01
C SER A 48 -3.71 27.57 4.01
N LYS A 49 -3.89 28.86 4.26
CA LYS A 49 -5.21 29.51 4.29
C LYS A 49 -5.82 29.74 2.92
N GLU A 50 -4.99 29.99 1.90
CA GLU A 50 -5.46 30.19 0.53
C GLU A 50 -5.96 28.89 -0.12
N SER A 51 -5.31 27.77 0.14
CA SER A 51 -5.69 26.46 -0.42
C SER A 51 -6.61 25.66 0.50
N ARG A 52 -6.53 25.87 1.81
CA ARG A 52 -7.22 25.12 2.86
C ARG A 52 -7.12 23.60 2.66
N ARG A 53 -5.93 23.12 2.24
CA ARG A 53 -5.70 21.71 2.00
C ARG A 53 -5.70 20.94 3.30
N ILE A 54 -6.47 19.86 3.35
CA ILE A 54 -6.46 18.87 4.43
C ILE A 54 -6.16 17.48 3.88
N GLY A 55 -5.92 16.51 4.74
CA GLY A 55 -5.57 15.15 4.36
C GLY A 55 -6.14 14.16 5.36
N LEU A 56 -7.45 13.91 5.30
CA LEU A 56 -8.09 12.86 6.06
C LEU A 56 -7.71 11.49 5.47
N GLY A 57 -7.27 10.57 6.31
CA GLY A 57 -6.88 9.22 5.93
C GLY A 57 -7.43 8.17 6.88
N VAL A 58 -6.95 6.93 6.71
CA VAL A 58 -7.39 5.75 7.45
C VAL A 58 -6.22 5.03 8.11
N MET A 59 -6.52 4.20 9.11
CA MET A 59 -5.66 3.17 9.69
C MET A 59 -6.50 1.91 9.91
N GLY A 60 -5.84 0.75 10.03
CA GLY A 60 -6.51 -0.49 10.40
C GLY A 60 -7.25 -1.18 9.26
N VAL A 61 -6.87 -0.93 7.99
CA VAL A 61 -7.53 -1.57 6.84
C VAL A 61 -7.24 -3.08 6.81
N ALA A 62 -6.00 -3.51 7.07
CA ALA A 62 -5.70 -4.94 7.15
C ALA A 62 -6.47 -5.61 8.30
N ASP A 63 -6.52 -4.98 9.47
CA ASP A 63 -7.31 -5.51 10.59
C ASP A 63 -8.81 -5.60 10.28
N LEU A 64 -9.34 -4.65 9.51
CA LEU A 64 -10.72 -4.70 9.03
C LEU A 64 -10.93 -5.94 8.16
N LEU A 65 -10.06 -6.15 7.17
CA LEU A 65 -10.13 -7.29 6.26
C LEU A 65 -10.01 -8.63 7.00
N TYR A 66 -9.07 -8.74 7.96
CA TYR A 66 -8.95 -9.93 8.82
C TYR A 66 -10.24 -10.22 9.58
N LYS A 67 -10.86 -9.18 10.15
CA LYS A 67 -12.08 -9.33 10.94
C LYS A 67 -13.30 -9.72 10.08
N LEU A 68 -13.34 -9.23 8.85
CA LEU A 68 -14.37 -9.59 7.86
C LEU A 68 -14.07 -10.93 7.16
N LYS A 69 -12.90 -11.54 7.42
CA LYS A 69 -12.41 -12.76 6.76
C LYS A 69 -12.26 -12.62 5.24
N ILE A 70 -11.86 -11.45 4.78
CA ILE A 70 -11.63 -11.13 3.37
C ILE A 70 -10.12 -11.08 3.11
N PRO A 71 -9.58 -11.88 2.16
CA PRO A 71 -8.17 -11.79 1.79
C PRO A 71 -7.82 -10.42 1.20
N TYR A 72 -6.69 -9.86 1.64
CA TYR A 72 -6.26 -8.51 1.26
C TYR A 72 -6.11 -8.31 -0.26
N ASN A 73 -5.51 -9.28 -0.94
CA ASN A 73 -5.21 -9.26 -2.37
C ASN A 73 -6.18 -10.11 -3.21
N SER A 74 -7.43 -10.19 -2.79
CA SER A 74 -8.53 -10.79 -3.53
C SER A 74 -9.37 -9.74 -4.26
N LYS A 75 -10.17 -10.17 -5.22
CA LYS A 75 -11.16 -9.31 -5.89
C LYS A 75 -12.06 -8.61 -4.89
N GLU A 76 -12.63 -9.37 -3.95
CA GLU A 76 -13.50 -8.84 -2.89
C GLU A 76 -12.75 -7.83 -1.99
N GLY A 77 -11.48 -8.13 -1.66
CA GLY A 77 -10.60 -7.23 -0.89
C GLY A 77 -10.37 -5.90 -1.62
N TYR A 78 -10.12 -5.92 -2.91
CA TYR A 78 -9.95 -4.70 -3.71
C TYR A 78 -11.26 -3.92 -3.88
N GLU A 79 -12.39 -4.61 -4.08
CA GLU A 79 -13.70 -3.97 -4.17
C GLU A 79 -14.08 -3.26 -2.86
N LEU A 80 -13.86 -3.90 -1.71
CA LEU A 80 -14.08 -3.27 -0.41
C LEU A 80 -13.14 -2.07 -0.18
N GLN A 81 -11.86 -2.20 -0.51
CA GLN A 81 -10.89 -1.12 -0.39
C GLN A 81 -11.26 0.08 -1.30
N SER A 82 -11.70 -0.19 -2.53
CA SER A 82 -12.21 0.85 -3.44
C SER A 82 -13.41 1.56 -2.85
N LYS A 83 -14.41 0.82 -2.33
CA LYS A 83 -15.60 1.42 -1.70
C LYS A 83 -15.28 2.22 -0.45
N LEU A 84 -14.33 1.78 0.37
CA LEU A 84 -13.87 2.53 1.56
C LEU A 84 -13.23 3.86 1.17
N SER A 85 -12.37 3.87 0.15
CA SER A 85 -11.69 5.08 -0.31
C SER A 85 -12.65 6.04 -1.03
N GLU A 86 -13.62 5.52 -1.80
CA GLU A 86 -14.69 6.31 -2.40
C GLU A 86 -15.55 6.98 -1.32
N ALA A 87 -16.00 6.22 -0.31
CA ALA A 87 -16.77 6.75 0.81
C ALA A 87 -16.00 7.86 1.56
N LEU A 88 -14.72 7.62 1.84
CA LEU A 88 -13.85 8.59 2.51
C LEU A 88 -13.84 9.92 1.76
N THR A 89 -13.66 9.89 0.46
CA THR A 89 -13.57 11.10 -0.36
C THR A 89 -14.93 11.73 -0.60
N TYR A 90 -15.95 10.92 -0.91
CA TYR A 90 -17.31 11.41 -1.13
C TYR A 90 -17.83 12.20 0.08
N TYR A 91 -17.83 11.60 1.27
CA TYR A 91 -18.36 12.25 2.47
C TYR A 91 -17.48 13.41 2.97
N SER A 92 -16.16 13.34 2.78
CA SER A 92 -15.29 14.46 3.12
C SER A 92 -15.50 15.67 2.19
N MET A 93 -15.72 15.43 0.90
CA MET A 93 -16.05 16.49 -0.06
C MET A 93 -17.44 17.06 0.21
N GLU A 94 -18.44 16.23 0.50
CA GLU A 94 -19.77 16.70 0.84
C GLU A 94 -19.78 17.57 2.10
N GLU A 95 -19.03 17.19 3.15
CA GLU A 95 -18.85 18.05 4.33
C GLU A 95 -18.09 19.34 3.99
N SER A 96 -17.09 19.28 3.12
CA SER A 96 -16.33 20.45 2.68
C SER A 96 -17.23 21.44 1.91
N VAL A 97 -18.20 20.96 1.13
CA VAL A 97 -19.22 21.80 0.47
C VAL A 97 -20.17 22.42 1.51
N ALA A 98 -20.62 21.66 2.50
CA ALA A 98 -21.45 22.19 3.59
C ALA A 98 -20.71 23.29 4.40
N LEU A 99 -19.41 23.12 4.60
CA LEU A 99 -18.55 24.15 5.18
C LEU A 99 -18.41 25.37 4.28
N ALA A 100 -18.28 25.19 2.96
CA ALA A 100 -18.23 26.29 2.00
C ALA A 100 -19.53 27.12 2.04
N SER A 101 -20.68 26.46 2.06
CA SER A 101 -21.99 27.13 2.15
C SER A 101 -22.13 28.03 3.40
N SER A 102 -21.48 27.65 4.51
CA SER A 102 -21.60 28.38 5.79
C SER A 102 -20.44 29.35 6.07
N ARG A 103 -19.26 29.10 5.51
CA ARG A 103 -18.00 29.82 5.84
C ARG A 103 -17.29 30.40 4.61
N GLY A 104 -17.84 30.18 3.42
CA GLY A 104 -17.21 30.50 2.14
C GLY A 104 -16.27 29.40 1.63
N GLU A 105 -16.09 29.38 0.32
CA GLU A 105 -15.12 28.48 -0.33
C GLU A 105 -13.67 28.86 0.00
N PHE A 106 -12.69 28.00 -0.36
CA PHE A 106 -11.29 28.36 -0.18
C PHE A 106 -10.90 29.50 -1.17
N PRO A 107 -10.02 30.44 -0.75
CA PRO A 107 -9.73 31.66 -1.53
C PRO A 107 -9.30 31.46 -2.98
N LEU A 108 -8.62 30.36 -3.29
CA LEU A 108 -8.17 30.04 -4.65
C LEU A 108 -9.16 29.19 -5.45
N CYS A 109 -10.38 28.96 -4.98
CA CYS A 109 -11.36 28.07 -5.61
C CYS A 109 -11.65 28.46 -7.06
N SER A 110 -11.83 29.74 -7.34
CA SER A 110 -12.08 30.27 -8.68
C SER A 110 -10.90 30.09 -9.66
N LYS A 111 -9.71 29.76 -9.18
CA LYS A 111 -8.53 29.44 -10.01
C LYS A 111 -8.39 27.95 -10.29
N THR A 112 -9.33 27.15 -9.87
CA THR A 112 -9.35 25.68 -10.07
C THR A 112 -10.48 25.28 -11.02
N GLU A 113 -10.57 23.99 -11.29
CA GLU A 113 -11.64 23.45 -12.15
C GLU A 113 -12.93 23.12 -11.39
N TYR A 114 -13.00 23.36 -10.06
CA TYR A 114 -14.21 23.15 -9.28
C TYR A 114 -15.44 23.95 -9.77
N PRO A 115 -15.32 25.21 -10.17
CA PRO A 115 -16.44 25.95 -10.74
C PRO A 115 -17.03 25.31 -12.01
N GLU A 116 -16.21 24.56 -12.75
CA GLU A 116 -16.64 23.78 -13.92
C GLU A 116 -17.26 22.42 -13.55
N GLY A 117 -17.24 22.07 -12.27
CA GLY A 117 -17.69 20.76 -11.76
C GLY A 117 -16.67 19.63 -11.97
N LYS A 118 -15.43 19.95 -12.26
CA LYS A 118 -14.36 18.94 -12.30
C LYS A 118 -13.79 18.74 -10.91
N ILE A 119 -13.59 17.48 -10.54
CA ILE A 119 -13.06 17.06 -9.23
C ILE A 119 -11.75 16.29 -9.39
N PRO A 120 -10.80 16.38 -8.44
CA PRO A 120 -9.49 15.74 -8.53
C PRO A 120 -9.52 14.26 -8.13
N VAL A 121 -10.47 13.49 -8.70
CA VAL A 121 -10.75 12.08 -8.36
C VAL A 121 -10.83 11.30 -9.66
N SER A 122 -9.76 10.57 -10.02
CA SER A 122 -9.66 9.85 -11.30
C SER A 122 -10.74 8.77 -11.45
N GLY A 123 -11.06 8.06 -10.38
CA GLY A 123 -12.09 7.01 -10.38
C GLY A 123 -13.46 7.50 -10.82
N TYR A 124 -13.79 8.78 -10.61
CA TYR A 124 -15.04 9.36 -11.11
C TYR A 124 -15.11 9.39 -12.64
N TYR A 125 -13.97 9.62 -13.32
CA TYR A 125 -13.91 9.72 -14.78
C TYR A 125 -13.59 8.40 -15.47
N GLU A 126 -12.75 7.58 -14.86
CA GLU A 126 -12.21 6.36 -15.46
C GLU A 126 -13.10 5.14 -15.24
N LYS A 127 -13.82 5.08 -14.11
CA LYS A 127 -14.77 3.99 -13.85
C LYS A 127 -16.13 4.30 -14.46
N SER A 128 -16.77 3.27 -15.02
CA SER A 128 -18.16 3.40 -15.48
C SER A 128 -19.09 3.72 -14.30
N LYS A 129 -20.14 4.51 -14.55
CA LYS A 129 -21.04 5.02 -13.49
C LYS A 129 -21.72 3.93 -12.67
N ASP A 130 -21.96 2.76 -13.25
CA ASP A 130 -22.49 1.57 -12.58
C ASP A 130 -21.50 0.96 -11.55
N LYS A 131 -20.22 1.36 -11.59
CA LYS A 131 -19.20 0.96 -10.61
C LYS A 131 -19.00 1.98 -9.49
N HIS A 132 -19.68 3.12 -9.54
CA HIS A 132 -19.66 4.08 -8.43
C HIS A 132 -20.58 3.59 -7.32
N SER A 133 -20.11 3.68 -6.08
CA SER A 133 -20.89 3.33 -4.89
C SER A 133 -21.76 4.49 -4.40
N PHE A 134 -21.53 5.71 -4.90
CA PHE A 134 -22.19 6.94 -4.46
C PHE A 134 -22.67 7.79 -5.63
N GLU A 135 -23.68 8.64 -5.37
CA GLU A 135 -24.28 9.57 -6.32
C GLU A 135 -23.48 10.87 -6.45
N TRP A 136 -22.43 10.84 -7.26
CA TRP A 136 -21.54 12.01 -7.46
C TRP A 136 -22.21 13.19 -8.14
N GLY A 137 -23.18 12.96 -9.02
CA GLY A 137 -23.86 14.05 -9.77
C GLY A 137 -24.43 15.15 -8.88
N PRO A 138 -25.26 14.85 -7.88
CA PRO A 138 -25.79 15.84 -6.94
C PRO A 138 -24.70 16.57 -6.15
N LEU A 139 -23.60 15.90 -5.77
CA LEU A 139 -22.49 16.54 -5.09
C LEU A 139 -21.77 17.54 -6.01
N ILE A 140 -21.54 17.19 -7.26
CA ILE A 140 -20.91 18.08 -8.24
C ILE A 140 -21.75 19.34 -8.48
N GLU A 141 -23.06 19.22 -8.57
CA GLU A 141 -23.95 20.39 -8.70
C GLU A 141 -23.92 21.29 -7.44
N LYS A 142 -23.80 20.70 -6.24
CA LYS A 142 -23.57 21.47 -5.01
C LYS A 142 -22.22 22.19 -5.04
N ILE A 143 -21.15 21.57 -5.56
CA ILE A 143 -19.82 22.18 -5.71
C ILE A 143 -19.90 23.38 -6.64
N LYS A 144 -20.56 23.28 -7.80
CA LYS A 144 -20.75 24.40 -8.74
C LYS A 144 -21.51 25.56 -8.11
N THR A 145 -22.48 25.26 -7.25
CA THR A 145 -23.37 26.26 -6.66
C THR A 145 -22.77 26.96 -5.43
N HIS A 146 -22.07 26.23 -4.60
CA HIS A 146 -21.61 26.69 -3.28
C HIS A 146 -20.09 26.76 -3.15
N GLY A 147 -19.35 26.27 -4.16
CA GLY A 147 -17.92 26.03 -4.05
C GLY A 147 -17.58 24.87 -3.09
N ILE A 148 -16.32 24.75 -2.79
CA ILE A 148 -15.80 23.77 -1.81
C ILE A 148 -14.84 24.47 -0.85
N ARG A 149 -14.82 24.07 0.43
CA ARG A 149 -14.02 24.72 1.48
C ARG A 149 -12.55 24.36 1.46
N ASN A 150 -12.19 23.17 0.96
CA ASN A 150 -10.85 22.61 0.99
C ASN A 150 -10.46 22.14 -0.41
N VAL A 151 -9.29 22.55 -0.90
CA VAL A 151 -8.83 22.19 -2.26
C VAL A 151 -8.66 20.69 -2.45
N LEU A 152 -8.21 19.97 -1.43
CA LEU A 152 -8.15 18.52 -1.34
C LEU A 152 -8.52 18.09 0.07
N THR A 153 -9.22 16.98 0.21
CA THR A 153 -9.75 16.54 1.51
C THR A 153 -9.11 15.27 2.04
N THR A 154 -8.63 14.38 1.17
CA THR A 154 -8.20 13.02 1.54
C THR A 154 -6.76 12.71 1.17
N THR A 155 -6.12 11.87 1.96
CA THR A 155 -4.77 11.29 1.75
C THR A 155 -4.69 9.92 2.42
N VAL A 156 -3.63 9.15 2.16
CA VAL A 156 -3.25 8.04 3.03
C VAL A 156 -1.83 8.29 3.51
N ALA A 157 -1.71 8.66 4.80
CA ALA A 157 -0.43 8.88 5.45
C ALA A 157 0.18 7.55 5.93
N PRO A 158 1.52 7.48 6.20
CA PRO A 158 2.18 6.25 6.65
C PRO A 158 1.65 5.70 7.97
N THR A 159 1.30 6.58 8.90
CA THR A 159 0.75 6.27 10.24
C THR A 159 1.55 5.27 11.09
N GLY A 160 2.85 5.06 10.83
CA GLY A 160 3.66 4.04 11.51
C GLY A 160 3.61 4.10 13.04
N THR A 161 3.90 5.26 13.64
CA THR A 161 3.82 5.45 15.08
C THR A 161 2.37 5.63 15.56
N LEU A 162 1.55 6.32 14.78
CA LEU A 162 0.16 6.61 15.14
C LEU A 162 -0.69 5.34 15.23
N SER A 163 -0.47 4.38 14.33
CA SER A 163 -1.14 3.08 14.34
C SER A 163 -0.78 2.25 15.58
N MET A 164 0.47 2.34 16.06
CA MET A 164 0.88 1.70 17.32
C MET A 164 0.13 2.28 18.53
N ILE A 165 -0.09 3.60 18.55
CA ILE A 165 -0.87 4.25 19.62
C ILE A 165 -2.33 3.82 19.54
N ALA A 166 -2.87 3.70 18.33
CA ALA A 166 -4.25 3.29 18.08
C ALA A 166 -4.46 1.76 18.13
N ASP A 167 -3.37 0.98 18.27
CA ASP A 167 -3.38 -0.48 18.33
C ASP A 167 -4.10 -1.11 17.12
N CYS A 168 -3.67 -0.73 15.91
CA CYS A 168 -4.18 -1.22 14.64
C CYS A 168 -3.10 -1.23 13.56
N SER A 169 -3.39 -1.82 12.40
CA SER A 169 -2.50 -1.84 11.24
C SER A 169 -2.30 -0.45 10.62
N ASN A 170 -1.16 -0.25 9.94
CA ASN A 170 -0.78 1.04 9.34
C ASN A 170 -1.65 1.38 8.14
N GLY A 171 -2.24 2.56 8.12
CA GLY A 171 -2.94 3.09 6.95
C GLY A 171 -3.80 2.05 6.23
N MET A 172 -3.50 1.86 4.94
CA MET A 172 -4.09 0.83 4.11
C MET A 172 -3.16 -0.40 3.89
N GLU A 173 -2.01 -0.43 4.54
CA GLU A 173 -1.00 -1.47 4.34
C GLU A 173 -1.41 -2.80 4.99
N PRO A 174 -1.01 -3.96 4.42
CA PRO A 174 -1.10 -5.23 5.14
C PRO A 174 -0.21 -5.19 6.38
N ALA A 175 -0.48 -6.04 7.36
CA ALA A 175 0.37 -6.15 8.54
C ALA A 175 1.80 -6.55 8.14
N PHE A 176 2.80 -5.94 8.76
CA PHE A 176 4.20 -6.32 8.51
C PHE A 176 4.50 -7.73 9.04
N ALA A 177 4.02 -8.03 10.25
CA ALA A 177 4.08 -9.33 10.88
C ALA A 177 2.87 -9.50 11.81
N LEU A 178 2.35 -10.72 11.94
CA LEU A 178 1.19 -11.02 12.80
C LEU A 178 1.61 -11.47 14.20
N VAL A 179 2.77 -12.08 14.31
CA VAL A 179 3.38 -12.47 15.58
C VAL A 179 4.86 -12.09 15.54
N PHE A 180 5.35 -11.46 16.59
CA PHE A 180 6.77 -11.20 16.77
C PHE A 180 7.19 -11.48 18.22
N GLU A 181 8.41 -11.99 18.37
CA GLU A 181 9.00 -12.30 19.68
C GLU A 181 9.79 -11.08 20.19
N LYS A 182 9.57 -10.74 21.45
CA LYS A 182 10.43 -9.81 22.19
C LYS A 182 11.17 -10.55 23.27
N ARG A 183 12.49 -10.64 23.14
CA ARG A 183 13.37 -11.22 24.16
C ARG A 183 13.83 -10.13 25.12
N VAL A 184 13.56 -10.31 26.38
CA VAL A 184 14.02 -9.43 27.47
C VAL A 184 14.66 -10.29 28.56
N THR A 185 15.39 -9.66 29.48
CA THR A 185 16.13 -10.33 30.55
C THR A 185 15.26 -11.28 31.40
N VAL A 186 13.96 -11.01 31.50
CA VAL A 186 13.00 -11.78 32.31
C VAL A 186 12.25 -12.86 31.53
N GLY A 187 12.50 -13.03 30.21
CA GLY A 187 11.86 -14.09 29.41
C GLY A 187 11.53 -13.69 27.97
N ARG A 188 10.77 -14.56 27.32
CA ARG A 188 10.26 -14.36 25.96
C ARG A 188 8.80 -13.92 26.04
N PHE A 189 8.42 -12.97 25.21
CA PHE A 189 7.04 -12.51 25.08
C PHE A 189 6.66 -12.45 23.61
N PHE A 190 5.50 -13.02 23.27
CA PHE A 190 4.94 -12.92 21.93
C PHE A 190 3.95 -11.76 21.88
N TYR A 191 4.13 -10.88 20.90
CA TYR A 191 3.13 -9.89 20.52
C TYR A 191 2.37 -10.44 19.33
N THR A 192 1.09 -10.68 19.51
CA THR A 192 0.22 -11.26 18.49
C THR A 192 -0.83 -10.24 18.07
N ASN A 193 -1.09 -10.14 16.76
CA ASN A 193 -2.23 -9.38 16.26
C ASN A 193 -3.51 -9.90 16.94
N LYS A 194 -4.29 -9.01 17.54
CA LYS A 194 -5.44 -9.37 18.38
C LYS A 194 -6.54 -10.13 17.64
N ILE A 195 -6.68 -9.90 16.33
CA ILE A 195 -7.69 -10.56 15.50
C ILE A 195 -7.23 -11.99 15.19
N LEU A 196 -5.93 -12.17 14.88
CA LEU A 196 -5.35 -13.50 14.75
C LEU A 196 -5.42 -14.27 16.07
N GLU A 197 -5.08 -13.63 17.19
CA GLU A 197 -5.16 -14.25 18.52
C GLU A 197 -6.56 -14.78 18.81
N ALA A 198 -7.60 -13.96 18.55
CA ALA A 198 -8.99 -14.37 18.72
C ALA A 198 -9.33 -15.56 17.80
N ALA A 199 -8.93 -15.50 16.52
CA ALA A 199 -9.18 -16.57 15.57
C ALA A 199 -8.46 -17.89 15.97
N LEU A 200 -7.23 -17.82 16.44
CA LEU A 200 -6.49 -19.00 16.93
C LEU A 200 -7.17 -19.61 18.16
N LYS A 201 -7.64 -18.78 19.11
CA LYS A 201 -8.39 -19.24 20.29
C LYS A 201 -9.71 -19.88 19.93
N GLU A 202 -10.48 -19.27 19.02
CA GLU A 202 -11.75 -19.82 18.54
C GLU A 202 -11.58 -21.20 17.86
N ASN A 203 -10.43 -21.43 17.21
CA ASN A 203 -10.11 -22.70 16.55
C ASN A 203 -9.30 -23.69 17.42
N GLY A 204 -9.03 -23.37 18.70
CA GLY A 204 -8.26 -24.22 19.60
C GLY A 204 -6.78 -24.35 19.26
N LEU A 205 -6.22 -23.39 18.50
CA LEU A 205 -4.86 -23.40 17.98
C LEU A 205 -3.90 -22.47 18.75
N TYR A 206 -4.36 -21.74 19.75
CA TYR A 206 -3.54 -20.76 20.48
C TYR A 206 -2.61 -21.44 21.47
N THR A 207 -1.39 -21.78 21.03
CA THR A 207 -0.33 -22.39 21.86
C THR A 207 0.98 -21.63 21.70
N GLU A 208 1.87 -21.70 22.72
CA GLU A 208 3.20 -21.05 22.63
C GLU A 208 4.05 -21.65 21.50
N GLU A 209 3.92 -22.97 21.25
CA GLU A 209 4.65 -23.64 20.18
C GLU A 209 4.25 -23.12 18.81
N LEU A 210 2.95 -22.92 18.58
CA LEU A 210 2.47 -22.37 17.31
C LEU A 210 2.84 -20.89 17.16
N LEU A 211 2.76 -20.08 18.22
CA LEU A 211 3.20 -18.70 18.19
C LEU A 211 4.70 -18.58 17.90
N ALA A 212 5.52 -19.46 18.45
CA ALA A 212 6.95 -19.53 18.13
C ALA A 212 7.17 -19.87 16.65
N LYS A 213 6.45 -20.88 16.10
CA LYS A 213 6.52 -21.22 14.68
C LYS A 213 6.14 -20.04 13.79
N ILE A 214 5.07 -19.31 14.11
CA ILE A 214 4.65 -18.13 13.36
C ILE A 214 5.72 -17.03 13.43
N ALA A 215 6.27 -16.75 14.61
CA ALA A 215 7.33 -15.75 14.79
C ALA A 215 8.60 -16.11 13.99
N ASP A 216 9.02 -17.39 14.02
CA ASP A 216 10.16 -17.90 13.24
C ASP A 216 9.87 -17.93 11.73
N ASN A 217 8.60 -17.96 11.34
CA ASN A 217 8.14 -17.86 9.95
C ASN A 217 7.92 -16.39 9.52
N TYR A 218 8.75 -15.45 9.97
CA TYR A 218 8.65 -14.01 9.68
C TYR A 218 7.31 -13.38 10.14
N GLY A 219 6.69 -13.94 11.15
CA GLY A 219 5.41 -13.48 11.66
C GLY A 219 4.23 -13.81 10.75
N SER A 220 4.43 -14.65 9.74
CA SER A 220 3.41 -15.10 8.79
C SER A 220 2.85 -16.47 9.19
N VAL A 221 1.56 -16.64 8.97
CA VAL A 221 0.84 -17.93 9.14
C VAL A 221 0.92 -18.82 7.89
N LYS A 222 1.41 -18.27 6.78
CA LYS A 222 1.41 -18.95 5.48
C LYS A 222 2.39 -20.13 5.46
N GLY A 223 1.95 -21.28 4.94
CA GLY A 223 2.75 -22.50 4.84
C GLY A 223 2.95 -23.23 6.18
N ILE A 224 2.16 -22.94 7.21
CA ILE A 224 2.14 -23.67 8.47
C ILE A 224 0.99 -24.68 8.45
N ASP A 225 1.32 -25.97 8.42
CA ASP A 225 0.35 -27.07 8.21
C ASP A 225 -0.77 -27.13 9.27
N GLU A 226 -0.46 -26.73 10.50
CA GLU A 226 -1.45 -26.72 11.59
C GLU A 226 -2.49 -25.62 11.47
N ILE A 227 -2.26 -24.62 10.59
CA ILE A 227 -3.16 -23.49 10.41
C ILE A 227 -4.10 -23.76 9.22
N PRO A 228 -5.43 -23.71 9.41
CA PRO A 228 -6.40 -23.92 8.34
C PRO A 228 -6.16 -22.99 7.15
N GLN A 229 -6.38 -23.49 5.93
CA GLN A 229 -6.11 -22.74 4.69
C GLN A 229 -6.80 -21.37 4.67
N TRP A 230 -8.06 -21.28 5.07
CA TRP A 230 -8.78 -20.00 5.10
C TRP A 230 -8.11 -18.94 5.99
N MET A 231 -7.43 -19.37 7.08
CA MET A 231 -6.67 -18.45 7.92
C MET A 231 -5.39 -17.99 7.22
N GLN A 232 -4.73 -18.89 6.51
CA GLN A 232 -3.54 -18.56 5.73
C GLN A 232 -3.86 -17.59 4.59
N ASP A 233 -5.05 -17.70 3.97
CA ASP A 233 -5.49 -16.83 2.90
C ASP A 233 -5.89 -15.43 3.41
N VAL A 234 -6.49 -15.36 4.58
CA VAL A 234 -6.98 -14.11 5.18
C VAL A 234 -5.88 -13.36 5.92
N PHE A 235 -5.13 -14.05 6.79
CA PHE A 235 -4.12 -13.44 7.66
C PHE A 235 -2.76 -13.31 6.94
N VAL A 236 -2.74 -12.62 5.82
CA VAL A 236 -1.52 -12.37 5.04
C VAL A 236 -0.71 -11.20 5.63
N THR A 237 0.62 -11.33 5.58
CA THR A 237 1.56 -10.25 5.91
C THR A 237 2.01 -9.52 4.64
N ALA A 238 2.73 -8.42 4.80
CA ALA A 238 3.25 -7.66 3.68
C ALA A 238 4.22 -8.50 2.80
N MET A 239 4.93 -9.46 3.38
CA MET A 239 5.85 -10.33 2.64
C MET A 239 5.15 -11.52 1.96
N ASP A 240 3.90 -11.80 2.31
CA ASP A 240 3.09 -12.85 1.68
C ASP A 240 2.40 -12.36 0.39
N ILE A 241 2.49 -11.07 0.08
CA ILE A 241 1.80 -10.42 -1.02
C ILE A 241 2.80 -10.02 -2.11
N HIS A 242 2.51 -10.39 -3.36
CA HIS A 242 3.36 -10.03 -4.50
C HIS A 242 3.37 -8.50 -4.71
N TRP A 243 4.51 -7.95 -5.17
CA TRP A 243 4.67 -6.51 -5.39
C TRP A 243 3.61 -5.90 -6.32
N ALA A 244 3.13 -6.66 -7.32
CA ALA A 244 2.07 -6.22 -8.22
C ALA A 244 0.72 -6.06 -7.49
N ASP A 245 0.39 -6.96 -6.56
CA ASP A 245 -0.81 -6.88 -5.72
C ASP A 245 -0.75 -5.72 -4.73
N HIS A 246 0.44 -5.40 -4.21
CA HIS A 246 0.64 -4.19 -3.43
C HIS A 246 0.31 -2.92 -4.23
N LEU A 247 0.73 -2.87 -5.50
CA LEU A 247 0.43 -1.74 -6.39
C LEU A 247 -1.05 -1.68 -6.76
N MET A 248 -1.69 -2.84 -7.01
CA MET A 248 -3.13 -2.90 -7.24
C MET A 248 -3.91 -2.36 -6.03
N ALA A 249 -3.57 -2.79 -4.83
CA ALA A 249 -4.19 -2.25 -3.62
C ALA A 249 -4.03 -0.72 -3.53
N GLN A 250 -2.84 -0.20 -3.86
CA GLN A 250 -2.61 1.25 -3.87
C GLN A 250 -3.42 1.96 -4.96
N SER A 251 -3.59 1.36 -6.15
CA SER A 251 -4.32 1.98 -7.25
C SER A 251 -5.80 2.12 -6.95
N VAL A 252 -6.45 1.09 -6.39
CA VAL A 252 -7.88 1.18 -6.05
C VAL A 252 -8.19 2.23 -4.98
N TRP A 253 -7.21 2.57 -4.15
CA TRP A 253 -7.28 3.72 -3.25
C TRP A 253 -7.01 5.03 -3.99
N GLN A 254 -5.98 5.08 -4.86
CA GLN A 254 -5.59 6.31 -5.56
C GLN A 254 -6.68 6.81 -6.52
N ASP A 255 -7.49 5.91 -7.07
CA ASP A 255 -8.66 6.28 -7.87
C ASP A 255 -9.56 7.31 -7.18
N TRP A 256 -9.69 7.21 -5.87
CA TRP A 256 -10.58 8.03 -5.09
C TRP A 256 -9.88 9.07 -4.19
N ILE A 257 -8.60 8.91 -3.88
CA ILE A 257 -7.85 9.80 -2.98
C ILE A 257 -7.27 10.98 -3.76
N GLY A 258 -7.64 12.21 -3.35
CA GLY A 258 -7.22 13.44 -4.01
C GLY A 258 -5.73 13.79 -3.84
N ASN A 259 -5.15 13.58 -2.65
CA ASN A 259 -3.70 13.71 -2.45
C ASN A 259 -2.96 12.41 -2.82
N ALA A 260 -1.65 12.36 -2.58
CA ALA A 260 -0.86 11.15 -2.74
C ALA A 260 -1.12 10.13 -1.61
N ILE A 261 -0.73 8.90 -1.84
CA ILE A 261 -0.79 7.77 -0.91
C ILE A 261 0.63 7.35 -0.56
N ALA A 262 0.93 7.28 0.73
CA ALA A 262 2.15 6.68 1.23
C ALA A 262 1.91 5.19 1.46
N LYS A 263 2.44 4.36 0.57
CA LYS A 263 2.42 2.90 0.70
C LYS A 263 3.77 2.32 0.36
N THR A 264 4.24 1.40 1.22
CA THR A 264 5.44 0.63 0.97
C THR A 264 5.09 -0.61 0.16
N ILE A 265 5.82 -0.81 -0.93
CA ILE A 265 5.85 -2.05 -1.70
C ILE A 265 6.96 -2.90 -1.09
N ASN A 266 6.59 -3.84 -0.22
CA ASN A 266 7.53 -4.74 0.41
C ASN A 266 7.91 -5.83 -0.58
N MET A 267 9.20 -6.05 -0.72
CA MET A 267 9.76 -7.01 -1.66
C MET A 267 10.72 -7.97 -0.92
N PRO A 268 10.69 -9.27 -1.24
CA PRO A 268 11.60 -10.25 -0.66
C PRO A 268 13.08 -9.92 -0.96
N TYR A 269 13.98 -10.57 -0.23
CA TYR A 269 15.43 -10.39 -0.38
C TYR A 269 15.95 -10.74 -1.78
N ASP A 270 15.37 -11.75 -2.42
CA ASP A 270 15.75 -12.29 -3.73
C ASP A 270 15.14 -11.55 -4.92
N VAL A 271 14.35 -10.49 -4.68
CA VAL A 271 13.77 -9.66 -5.74
C VAL A 271 14.89 -9.05 -6.61
N THR A 272 14.67 -9.06 -7.92
CA THR A 272 15.63 -8.58 -8.90
C THR A 272 15.51 -7.08 -9.17
N VAL A 273 16.52 -6.51 -9.84
CA VAL A 273 16.45 -5.12 -10.35
C VAL A 273 15.31 -4.97 -11.37
N ASP A 274 15.04 -6.02 -12.15
CA ASP A 274 13.97 -6.01 -13.14
C ASP A 274 12.58 -6.03 -12.51
N ASP A 275 12.40 -6.68 -11.37
CA ASP A 275 11.16 -6.61 -10.59
C ASP A 275 10.92 -5.18 -10.06
N VAL A 276 11.96 -4.56 -9.52
CA VAL A 276 11.88 -3.15 -9.05
C VAL A 276 11.55 -2.22 -10.21
N LYS A 277 12.21 -2.38 -11.36
CA LYS A 277 11.91 -1.60 -12.58
C LYS A 277 10.47 -1.81 -13.04
N SER A 278 10.01 -3.07 -13.08
CA SER A 278 8.65 -3.42 -13.47
C SER A 278 7.61 -2.82 -12.52
N SER A 279 7.91 -2.79 -11.22
CA SER A 279 7.01 -2.18 -10.24
C SER A 279 6.83 -0.66 -10.47
N TYR A 280 7.90 0.08 -10.80
CA TYR A 280 7.78 1.49 -11.15
C TYR A 280 7.01 1.72 -12.46
N LEU A 281 7.24 0.88 -13.47
CA LEU A 281 6.51 0.96 -14.73
C LEU A 281 5.03 0.67 -14.53
N LEU A 282 4.70 -0.39 -13.76
CA LEU A 282 3.32 -0.72 -13.44
C LEU A 282 2.65 0.38 -12.60
N ALA A 283 3.35 0.96 -11.62
CA ALA A 283 2.83 2.08 -10.84
C ALA A 283 2.43 3.27 -11.72
N HIS A 284 3.23 3.57 -12.76
CA HIS A 284 2.91 4.60 -13.75
C HIS A 284 1.67 4.23 -14.57
N GLU A 285 1.57 3.00 -15.09
CA GLU A 285 0.39 2.54 -15.85
C GLU A 285 -0.89 2.53 -15.01
N LEU A 286 -0.77 2.27 -13.70
CA LEU A 286 -1.86 2.33 -12.75
C LEU A 286 -2.23 3.76 -12.30
N GLY A 287 -1.59 4.80 -12.83
CA GLY A 287 -1.88 6.20 -12.49
C GLY A 287 -1.50 6.60 -11.07
N LEU A 288 -0.57 5.90 -10.43
CA LEU A 288 -0.14 6.22 -9.07
C LEU A 288 0.67 7.53 -9.04
N LYS A 289 0.45 8.34 -8.02
CA LYS A 289 1.18 9.62 -7.80
C LYS A 289 2.56 9.42 -7.19
N GLY A 290 2.86 8.24 -6.72
CA GLY A 290 4.16 7.85 -6.15
C GLY A 290 4.10 6.49 -5.48
N MET A 291 5.26 5.90 -5.24
CA MET A 291 5.40 4.62 -4.54
C MET A 291 6.71 4.58 -3.75
N THR A 292 6.79 3.71 -2.75
CA THR A 292 8.00 3.45 -1.99
C THR A 292 8.33 1.97 -2.08
N VAL A 293 9.55 1.63 -2.49
CA VAL A 293 10.05 0.25 -2.48
C VAL A 293 10.85 0.00 -1.22
N TYR A 294 10.59 -1.11 -0.55
CA TYR A 294 11.43 -1.66 0.49
C TYR A 294 11.76 -3.11 0.19
N ARG A 295 13.03 -3.38 -0.16
CA ARG A 295 13.56 -4.74 -0.30
C ARG A 295 14.08 -5.22 1.04
N ASP A 296 13.71 -6.42 1.46
CA ASP A 296 14.21 -7.03 2.68
C ASP A 296 15.75 -7.10 2.68
N GLY A 297 16.37 -6.86 3.84
CA GLY A 297 17.82 -6.82 3.97
C GLY A 297 18.53 -5.61 3.35
N SER A 298 17.82 -4.62 2.77
CA SER A 298 18.44 -3.41 2.20
C SER A 298 18.98 -2.41 3.22
N ARG A 299 18.63 -2.57 4.51
CA ARG A 299 19.13 -1.72 5.61
C ARG A 299 19.86 -2.56 6.65
N HIS A 300 21.01 -2.06 7.13
CA HIS A 300 21.80 -2.70 8.20
C HIS A 300 21.09 -2.78 9.56
N LYS A 301 20.13 -1.89 9.83
CA LYS A 301 19.28 -1.92 11.03
C LYS A 301 17.83 -1.96 10.58
N GLN A 302 17.22 -3.11 10.71
CA GLN A 302 15.78 -3.27 10.53
C GLN A 302 15.07 -2.78 11.80
N VAL A 303 13.93 -2.09 11.63
CA VAL A 303 13.15 -1.54 12.75
C VAL A 303 12.45 -2.67 13.53
N LEU A 304 12.13 -3.78 12.86
CA LEU A 304 11.61 -5.00 13.47
C LEU A 304 12.62 -6.13 13.24
N HIS A 305 13.22 -6.62 14.31
CA HIS A 305 14.09 -7.80 14.28
C HIS A 305 13.23 -9.05 14.33
N MET A 306 13.33 -9.87 13.31
CA MET A 306 12.80 -11.22 13.31
C MET A 306 13.80 -12.16 13.96
N THR A 307 13.30 -13.21 14.61
CA THR A 307 14.08 -14.04 15.56
C THR A 307 15.16 -14.92 14.95
N SER A 308 15.17 -15.12 13.62
CA SER A 308 16.19 -15.95 12.99
C SER A 308 17.42 -15.14 12.61
N GLU A 309 18.51 -15.28 13.36
CA GLU A 309 19.81 -14.65 13.08
C GLU A 309 20.45 -15.08 11.74
N ASN A 310 19.88 -16.05 11.00
CA ASN A 310 20.57 -16.71 9.88
C ASN A 310 19.72 -17.06 8.65
N ALA A 311 18.49 -16.63 8.52
CA ALA A 311 17.71 -17.06 7.37
C ALA A 311 17.23 -15.87 6.51
N GLN A 312 17.94 -15.62 5.43
CA GLN A 312 17.35 -14.98 4.25
C GLN A 312 16.32 -15.98 3.69
N LYS A 313 15.05 -15.84 4.10
CA LYS A 313 13.99 -16.68 3.56
C LYS A 313 13.61 -16.16 2.18
N THR A 314 13.66 -17.04 1.18
CA THR A 314 13.01 -16.80 -0.10
C THR A 314 11.51 -16.96 0.10
N PHE A 315 10.75 -15.94 -0.27
CA PHE A 315 9.28 -16.00 -0.27
C PHE A 315 8.85 -16.32 -1.71
N GLU A 316 8.37 -17.53 -1.95
CA GLU A 316 7.70 -17.84 -3.22
C GLU A 316 6.34 -17.15 -3.25
N VAL A 317 6.31 -15.91 -3.67
CA VAL A 317 5.10 -15.10 -3.76
C VAL A 317 4.73 -14.88 -5.21
N THR A 318 3.53 -15.33 -5.58
CA THR A 318 2.97 -15.14 -6.92
C THR A 318 1.87 -14.08 -6.89
N PRO A 319 1.67 -13.35 -8.00
CA PRO A 319 0.53 -12.46 -8.14
C PRO A 319 -0.79 -13.20 -7.95
N SER A 320 -1.79 -12.51 -7.40
CA SER A 320 -3.15 -13.05 -7.30
C SER A 320 -3.75 -13.30 -8.68
N GLU A 321 -4.72 -14.21 -8.77
CA GLU A 321 -5.44 -14.47 -10.02
C GLU A 321 -6.10 -13.19 -10.57
N TYR A 322 -6.63 -12.36 -9.69
CA TYR A 322 -7.18 -11.05 -10.06
C TYR A 322 -6.13 -10.16 -10.72
N MET A 323 -4.93 -10.05 -10.11
CA MET A 323 -3.85 -9.23 -10.65
C MET A 323 -3.33 -9.75 -11.99
N LEU A 324 -3.26 -11.07 -12.16
CA LEU A 324 -2.87 -11.69 -13.42
C LEU A 324 -3.86 -11.38 -14.54
N SER A 325 -5.17 -11.54 -14.29
CA SER A 325 -6.22 -11.17 -15.25
C SER A 325 -6.16 -9.69 -15.58
N TYR A 326 -6.00 -8.85 -14.59
CA TYR A 326 -5.90 -7.40 -14.78
C TYR A 326 -4.72 -7.02 -15.68
N ILE A 327 -3.52 -7.56 -15.42
CA ILE A 327 -2.33 -7.30 -16.24
C ILE A 327 -2.53 -7.80 -17.67
N HIS A 328 -3.12 -8.97 -17.84
CA HIS A 328 -3.37 -9.51 -19.17
C HIS A 328 -4.30 -8.60 -20.00
N GLU A 329 -5.35 -8.10 -19.38
CA GLU A 329 -6.40 -7.35 -20.06
C GLU A 329 -6.09 -5.86 -20.23
N ASN A 330 -5.48 -5.22 -19.22
CA ASN A 330 -5.40 -3.76 -19.12
C ASN A 330 -4.00 -3.18 -19.26
N VAL A 331 -2.93 -3.95 -18.94
CA VAL A 331 -1.56 -3.46 -19.06
C VAL A 331 -1.09 -3.61 -20.51
N THR A 332 -0.54 -2.55 -21.11
CA THR A 332 -0.06 -2.56 -22.50
C THR A 332 1.42 -2.91 -22.61
N ASN A 333 2.20 -2.66 -21.58
CA ASN A 333 3.64 -2.84 -21.55
C ASN A 333 4.04 -4.33 -21.50
N GLN A 334 4.62 -4.82 -22.61
CA GLN A 334 5.04 -6.22 -22.74
C GLN A 334 6.14 -6.63 -21.74
N TYR A 335 7.00 -5.69 -21.34
CA TYR A 335 8.03 -5.97 -20.34
C TYR A 335 7.41 -6.34 -18.99
N ILE A 336 6.38 -5.60 -18.54
CA ILE A 336 5.64 -5.89 -17.31
C ILE A 336 4.97 -7.27 -17.43
N LYS A 337 4.27 -7.54 -18.56
CA LYS A 337 3.62 -8.83 -18.79
C LYS A 337 4.59 -10.00 -18.71
N THR A 338 5.78 -9.84 -19.29
CA THR A 338 6.82 -10.87 -19.26
C THR A 338 7.35 -11.11 -17.85
N GLN A 339 7.62 -10.06 -17.07
CA GLN A 339 8.16 -10.20 -15.73
C GLN A 339 7.14 -10.81 -14.75
N VAL A 340 5.91 -10.35 -14.80
CA VAL A 340 4.84 -10.92 -13.97
C VAL A 340 4.48 -12.34 -14.42
N GLY A 341 4.51 -12.62 -15.73
CA GLY A 341 4.31 -13.97 -16.29
C GLY A 341 5.45 -14.94 -15.97
N ALA A 342 6.69 -14.46 -15.88
CA ALA A 342 7.83 -15.27 -15.47
C ALA A 342 7.71 -15.77 -14.02
N SER A 343 7.12 -14.97 -13.15
CA SER A 343 6.79 -15.36 -11.77
C SER A 343 5.78 -16.53 -11.73
N LEU A 344 4.97 -16.71 -12.79
CA LEU A 344 4.07 -17.85 -12.95
C LEU A 344 4.77 -19.07 -13.56
N ALA A 345 5.67 -18.87 -14.51
CA ALA A 345 6.35 -19.96 -15.21
C ALA A 345 7.21 -20.81 -14.25
N ILE A 346 7.73 -20.20 -13.18
CA ILE A 346 8.47 -20.92 -12.13
C ILE A 346 7.57 -21.93 -11.40
N LYS A 347 6.28 -21.64 -11.25
CA LYS A 347 5.31 -22.57 -10.61
C LYS A 347 4.81 -23.71 -11.53
N ILE A 348 4.84 -23.50 -12.85
CA ILE A 348 4.37 -24.50 -13.83
C ILE A 348 5.48 -25.52 -14.13
N HIS A 349 6.73 -25.26 -13.74
CA HIS A 349 7.88 -26.09 -14.07
C HIS A 349 8.16 -27.28 -13.13
N ASP A 350 7.39 -27.48 -12.08
CA ASP A 350 7.37 -28.79 -11.42
C ASP A 350 6.57 -29.84 -12.23
N GLU A 351 5.88 -29.43 -13.31
CA GLU A 351 5.32 -30.32 -14.34
C GLU A 351 5.76 -29.86 -15.74
N GLU A 352 6.84 -30.44 -16.22
CA GLU A 352 7.39 -30.48 -17.60
C GLU A 352 6.99 -29.38 -18.63
N ILE A 353 7.83 -28.37 -18.84
CA ILE A 353 8.06 -27.77 -20.18
C ILE A 353 9.53 -27.31 -20.31
N GLN A 354 10.28 -27.87 -21.25
CA GLN A 354 11.61 -27.41 -21.63
C GLN A 354 11.51 -26.10 -22.43
N ILE A 355 12.11 -25.03 -21.93
CA ILE A 355 12.31 -23.78 -22.69
C ILE A 355 13.79 -23.71 -23.11
N ALA A 356 14.02 -23.46 -24.41
CA ALA A 356 15.33 -23.31 -24.98
C ALA A 356 16.13 -22.16 -24.33
N PRO A 357 17.46 -22.31 -24.16
CA PRO A 357 18.26 -21.28 -23.50
C PRO A 357 18.31 -20.02 -24.35
N GLN A 358 17.94 -18.89 -23.72
CA GLN A 358 18.19 -17.56 -24.30
C GLN A 358 19.69 -17.32 -24.35
N LYS A 359 20.17 -16.85 -25.51
CA LYS A 359 21.56 -16.45 -25.74
C LYS A 359 21.95 -15.40 -24.69
N GLN A 360 22.98 -15.70 -23.91
CA GLN A 360 23.69 -14.68 -23.15
C GLN A 360 24.21 -13.62 -24.13
N GLU A 361 23.80 -12.35 -23.89
CA GLU A 361 24.46 -11.24 -24.58
C GLU A 361 25.93 -11.22 -24.16
N GLU A 362 26.82 -11.29 -25.11
CA GLU A 362 28.26 -11.11 -24.88
C GLU A 362 28.47 -9.73 -24.24
N VAL A 363 29.07 -9.72 -23.06
CA VAL A 363 29.47 -8.49 -22.36
C VAL A 363 30.49 -7.79 -23.25
N SER A 364 30.16 -6.60 -23.75
CA SER A 364 31.09 -5.82 -24.59
C SER A 364 32.40 -5.57 -23.82
N GLU A 365 33.54 -5.70 -24.49
CA GLU A 365 34.86 -5.51 -23.89
C GLU A 365 35.03 -4.17 -23.15
N ASP A 366 34.22 -3.18 -23.48
CA ASP A 366 34.22 -1.84 -22.87
C ASP A 366 33.73 -1.83 -21.42
N ARG A 367 33.18 -2.92 -20.90
CA ARG A 367 32.75 -3.05 -19.50
C ARG A 367 33.71 -3.78 -18.59
N LEU A 368 34.86 -4.20 -19.12
CA LEU A 368 35.88 -4.92 -18.38
C LEU A 368 37.00 -3.98 -17.91
N CYS A 369 37.44 -4.17 -16.69
CA CYS A 369 38.58 -3.45 -16.13
C CYS A 369 39.86 -3.67 -16.98
N PRO A 370 40.53 -2.62 -17.43
CA PRO A 370 41.73 -2.78 -18.21
C PRO A 370 42.89 -3.46 -17.46
N THR A 371 42.86 -3.39 -16.11
CA THR A 371 43.92 -3.93 -15.25
C THR A 371 43.70 -5.38 -14.87
N CYS A 372 42.50 -5.77 -14.42
CA CYS A 372 42.25 -7.14 -13.89
C CYS A 372 41.17 -7.90 -14.65
N LYS A 373 40.58 -7.34 -15.69
CA LYS A 373 39.54 -7.93 -16.53
C LYS A 373 38.22 -8.27 -15.83
N ASN A 374 38.01 -7.82 -14.57
CA ASN A 374 36.74 -7.92 -13.87
C ASN A 374 35.78 -6.80 -14.30
N ASN A 375 34.49 -6.94 -13.99
CA ASN A 375 33.47 -5.97 -14.38
C ASN A 375 33.71 -4.59 -13.73
N LEU A 376 33.55 -3.54 -14.53
CA LEU A 376 33.56 -2.15 -14.08
C LEU A 376 32.18 -1.72 -13.58
N VAL A 377 32.15 -0.98 -12.47
CA VAL A 377 30.96 -0.29 -11.96
C VAL A 377 31.04 1.18 -12.37
N PHE A 378 29.96 1.68 -12.95
CA PHE A 378 29.88 3.08 -13.41
C PHE A 378 29.14 3.93 -12.34
N VAL A 379 29.86 4.91 -11.79
CA VAL A 379 29.32 5.84 -10.76
C VAL A 379 29.68 7.25 -11.17
N GLU A 380 28.67 8.10 -11.30
CA GLU A 380 28.84 9.54 -11.59
C GLU A 380 29.80 9.91 -12.74
N GLY A 381 29.73 9.12 -13.83
CA GLY A 381 30.59 9.34 -15.02
C GLY A 381 31.99 8.76 -14.93
N CYS A 382 32.31 8.04 -13.85
CA CYS A 382 33.57 7.33 -13.69
C CYS A 382 33.35 5.80 -13.72
N SER A 383 34.27 5.06 -14.33
CA SER A 383 34.32 3.61 -14.25
C SER A 383 35.28 3.16 -13.15
N ILE A 384 34.79 2.37 -12.20
CA ILE A 384 35.55 1.92 -11.02
C ILE A 384 35.57 0.40 -11.00
N CYS A 385 36.73 -0.19 -10.80
CA CYS A 385 36.86 -1.63 -10.52
C CYS A 385 36.96 -1.85 -9.02
N ILE A 386 35.99 -2.56 -8.45
CA ILE A 386 35.92 -2.82 -7.00
C ILE A 386 37.05 -3.78 -6.58
N GLU A 387 37.48 -4.69 -7.45
CA GLU A 387 38.46 -5.72 -7.15
C GLU A 387 39.91 -5.22 -7.10
N CYS A 388 40.31 -4.33 -8.02
CA CYS A 388 41.69 -3.85 -8.09
C CYS A 388 41.85 -2.36 -7.82
N GLY A 389 40.76 -1.64 -7.56
CA GLY A 389 40.81 -0.20 -7.27
C GLY A 389 41.01 0.69 -8.51
N TYR A 390 41.00 0.15 -9.72
CA TYR A 390 41.10 0.95 -10.94
C TYR A 390 39.95 1.96 -11.02
N SER A 391 40.29 3.21 -11.33
CA SER A 391 39.34 4.29 -11.57
C SER A 391 39.69 5.04 -12.84
N GLY A 392 38.76 5.10 -13.79
CA GLY A 392 38.86 5.85 -15.03
C GLY A 392 37.66 6.78 -15.19
N CYS A 393 37.88 8.11 -15.17
CA CYS A 393 36.85 9.09 -15.43
C CYS A 393 37.03 9.63 -16.85
N THR A 394 35.97 9.64 -17.65
CA THR A 394 35.96 10.37 -18.92
C THR A 394 35.77 11.84 -18.63
N SER A 395 36.86 12.60 -18.76
CA SER A 395 36.79 14.05 -18.85
C SER A 395 36.16 14.40 -20.20
N GLY A 396 34.89 14.80 -20.17
CA GLY A 396 34.15 15.38 -21.28
C GLY A 396 33.72 16.79 -20.93
#